data_8f0018813eddbf311561be57df0eaf6a
#
_entry.id   8f0018813eddbf311561be57df0eaf6a
#
_cell.length_a   1.000
_cell.length_b   1.000
_cell.length_c   1.000
_cell.angle_alpha   90.00
_cell.angle_beta   90.00
_cell.angle_gamma   90.00
#
_symmetry.space_group_name_H-M   'P 1'
#
loop_
_entity.id
_entity.type
_entity.pdbx_description
1 polymer ?
#
loop_
_entity_poly.entity_id
_entity_poly.type
_entity_poly.pdbx_seq_one_letter_code
_entity_poly.pdbx_strand_id
1 'polypeptide(L)'
;MNFEELEEQFKILQEKVRTLEDIEQINILQRAYGYYVDNMMPDDVADLFTNDGIFQLGGRVCISQKSIRNYFRKTMFKRPEEGTKKLDLHMQLQGVVNVDQNGQTAKGRWQYLGFTTDYLGKPPCELQPILGNGVYENEYVKEDGKWKIKSLMFNGSFSCTLQDGWVKSTKIERTYGYLRAEPDKMLDLGDRTWRSGYKVPCHFKNPVTDK
;
A
#
# COMPACT_ATOMS: atom_id res chain seq x y z
N MET A 1 14.55 -27.94 -36.15
CA MET A 1 13.89 -26.66 -35.87
C MET A 1 14.06 -25.79 -37.13
N ASN A 2 12.98 -25.47 -37.77
CA ASN A 2 12.99 -24.60 -38.95
C ASN A 2 12.97 -23.12 -38.52
N PHE A 3 13.06 -22.19 -39.45
CA PHE A 3 13.15 -20.74 -39.16
C PHE A 3 11.85 -20.21 -38.50
N GLU A 4 10.70 -20.69 -38.95
CA GLU A 4 9.39 -20.28 -38.38
C GLU A 4 9.22 -20.75 -36.92
N GLU A 5 9.64 -21.97 -36.62
CA GLU A 5 9.65 -22.48 -35.22
C GLU A 5 10.59 -21.64 -34.33
N LEU A 6 11.71 -21.19 -34.85
CA LEU A 6 12.65 -20.33 -34.11
C LEU A 6 12.06 -18.96 -33.85
N GLU A 7 11.42 -18.34 -34.84
CA GLU A 7 10.76 -17.05 -34.68
C GLU A 7 9.62 -17.12 -33.63
N GLU A 8 8.82 -18.17 -33.65
CA GLU A 8 7.74 -18.33 -32.68
C GLU A 8 8.29 -18.52 -31.24
N GLN A 9 9.33 -19.33 -31.09
CA GLN A 9 9.98 -19.49 -29.79
C GLN A 9 10.62 -18.20 -29.31
N PHE A 10 11.18 -17.39 -30.20
CA PHE A 10 11.74 -16.10 -29.86
C PHE A 10 10.68 -15.10 -29.36
N LYS A 11 9.51 -15.03 -30.03
CA LYS A 11 8.37 -14.23 -29.59
C LYS A 11 7.88 -14.63 -28.20
N ILE A 12 7.72 -15.94 -27.97
CA ILE A 12 7.30 -16.46 -26.65
C ILE A 12 8.32 -16.08 -25.57
N LEU A 13 9.62 -16.16 -25.88
CA LEU A 13 10.66 -15.78 -24.94
C LEU A 13 10.64 -14.27 -24.63
N GLN A 14 10.48 -13.43 -25.66
CA GLN A 14 10.35 -11.99 -25.48
C GLN A 14 9.15 -11.63 -24.59
N GLU A 15 8.00 -12.27 -24.78
CA GLU A 15 6.83 -12.04 -23.95
C GLU A 15 7.07 -12.46 -22.47
N LYS A 16 7.74 -13.59 -22.24
CA LYS A 16 8.11 -14.02 -20.90
C LYS A 16 9.06 -13.05 -20.23
N VAL A 17 10.09 -12.57 -20.94
CA VAL A 17 11.04 -11.58 -20.42
C VAL A 17 10.31 -10.29 -20.08
N ARG A 18 9.49 -9.77 -20.98
CA ARG A 18 8.67 -8.57 -20.72
C ARG A 18 7.80 -8.70 -19.49
N THR A 19 7.13 -9.84 -19.32
CA THR A 19 6.29 -10.08 -18.14
C THR A 19 7.12 -10.07 -16.84
N LEU A 20 8.31 -10.67 -16.84
CA LEU A 20 9.21 -10.66 -15.69
C LEU A 20 9.72 -9.24 -15.37
N GLU A 21 10.06 -8.46 -16.40
CA GLU A 21 10.44 -7.05 -16.25
C GLU A 21 9.29 -6.22 -15.68
N ASP A 22 8.08 -6.42 -16.15
CA ASP A 22 6.88 -5.75 -15.67
C ASP A 22 6.61 -6.07 -14.18
N ILE A 23 6.72 -7.34 -13.79
CA ILE A 23 6.60 -7.77 -12.39
C ILE A 23 7.63 -7.06 -11.51
N GLU A 24 8.91 -7.01 -11.93
CA GLU A 24 9.94 -6.35 -11.13
C GLU A 24 9.76 -4.83 -11.09
N GLN A 25 9.33 -4.18 -12.17
CA GLN A 25 8.99 -2.76 -12.16
C GLN A 25 7.86 -2.45 -11.17
N ILE A 26 6.83 -3.28 -11.10
CA ILE A 26 5.73 -3.14 -10.14
C ILE A 26 6.23 -3.38 -8.70
N ASN A 27 7.13 -4.35 -8.49
CA ASN A 27 7.76 -4.56 -7.19
C ASN A 27 8.57 -3.34 -6.75
N ILE A 28 9.34 -2.73 -7.65
CA ILE A 28 10.11 -1.51 -7.39
C ILE A 28 9.16 -0.35 -7.05
N LEU A 29 8.09 -0.18 -7.81
CA LEU A 29 7.07 0.85 -7.59
C LEU A 29 6.45 0.73 -6.18
N GLN A 30 6.09 -0.48 -5.77
CA GLN A 30 5.51 -0.72 -4.45
C GLN A 30 6.52 -0.51 -3.31
N ARG A 31 7.76 -0.93 -3.49
CA ARG A 31 8.84 -0.69 -2.52
C ARG A 31 9.13 0.81 -2.39
N ALA A 32 9.17 1.55 -3.50
CA ALA A 32 9.34 3.00 -3.52
C ALA A 32 8.21 3.70 -2.73
N TYR A 33 6.96 3.26 -2.90
CA TYR A 33 5.84 3.76 -2.09
C TYR A 33 6.14 3.66 -0.59
N GLY A 34 6.59 2.50 -0.10
CA GLY A 34 6.96 2.32 1.31
C GLY A 34 8.04 3.31 1.75
N TYR A 35 9.14 3.40 1.01
CA TYR A 35 10.25 4.32 1.33
C TYR A 35 9.84 5.78 1.28
N TYR A 36 9.00 6.20 0.34
CA TYR A 36 8.53 7.59 0.28
C TYR A 36 7.62 7.94 1.45
N VAL A 37 6.78 6.99 1.90
CA VAL A 37 5.99 7.15 3.12
C VAL A 37 6.90 7.28 4.35
N ASP A 38 7.89 6.40 4.50
CA ASP A 38 8.83 6.37 5.62
C ASP A 38 9.65 7.66 5.71
N ASN A 39 10.04 8.20 4.57
CA ASN A 39 10.86 9.42 4.47
C ASN A 39 10.05 10.71 4.39
N MET A 40 8.73 10.67 4.59
CA MET A 40 7.86 11.85 4.56
C MET A 40 7.91 12.64 3.24
N MET A 41 7.86 11.93 2.12
CA MET A 41 7.94 12.45 0.76
C MET A 41 6.54 12.43 0.09
N PRO A 42 5.60 13.31 0.49
CA PRO A 42 4.21 13.23 0.07
C PRO A 42 3.98 13.46 -1.42
N ASP A 43 4.85 14.25 -2.05
CA ASP A 43 4.75 14.53 -3.48
C ASP A 43 5.20 13.32 -4.30
N ASP A 44 6.31 12.69 -3.89
CA ASP A 44 6.81 11.48 -4.52
C ASP A 44 5.82 10.31 -4.35
N VAL A 45 5.17 10.19 -3.18
CA VAL A 45 4.07 9.22 -2.99
C VAL A 45 2.96 9.45 -4.00
N ALA A 46 2.52 10.70 -4.16
CA ALA A 46 1.42 11.01 -5.07
C ALA A 46 1.79 10.79 -6.54
N ASP A 47 3.04 11.05 -6.92
CA ASP A 47 3.54 10.87 -8.29
C ASP A 47 3.58 9.41 -8.76
N LEU A 48 3.53 8.45 -7.82
CA LEU A 48 3.38 7.03 -8.15
C LEU A 48 1.99 6.67 -8.70
N PHE A 49 0.98 7.52 -8.48
CA PHE A 49 -0.39 7.26 -8.89
C PHE A 49 -0.72 7.84 -10.26
N THR A 50 -1.72 7.26 -10.92
CA THR A 50 -2.36 7.87 -12.09
C THR A 50 -3.09 9.15 -11.70
N ASN A 51 -3.40 10.02 -12.67
CA ASN A 51 -4.13 11.27 -12.42
C ASN A 51 -5.50 11.03 -11.75
N ASP A 52 -6.18 9.94 -12.10
CA ASP A 52 -7.45 9.47 -11.55
C ASP A 52 -7.28 8.34 -10.54
N GLY A 53 -6.09 8.22 -9.95
CA GLY A 53 -5.73 7.18 -8.99
C GLY A 53 -6.59 7.19 -7.74
N ILE A 54 -6.73 6.03 -7.12
CA ILE A 54 -7.50 5.84 -5.89
C ILE A 54 -6.56 5.39 -4.77
N PHE A 55 -6.62 6.07 -3.64
CA PHE A 55 -5.98 5.66 -2.41
C PHE A 55 -7.03 5.38 -1.34
N GLN A 56 -7.05 4.15 -0.82
CA GLN A 56 -7.96 3.74 0.24
C GLN A 56 -7.20 3.23 1.45
N LEU A 57 -7.43 3.86 2.60
CA LEU A 57 -6.90 3.47 3.91
C LEU A 57 -8.06 3.14 4.85
N GLY A 58 -8.38 1.85 4.98
CA GLY A 58 -9.61 1.43 5.63
C GLY A 58 -10.83 2.07 4.93
N GLY A 59 -11.68 2.74 5.69
CA GLY A 59 -12.84 3.44 5.14
C GLY A 59 -12.56 4.78 4.45
N ARG A 60 -11.34 5.33 4.57
CA ARG A 60 -10.96 6.61 3.94
C ARG A 60 -10.60 6.42 2.48
N VAL A 61 -11.19 7.18 1.59
CA VAL A 61 -10.91 7.11 0.15
C VAL A 61 -10.57 8.49 -0.39
N CYS A 62 -9.40 8.59 -1.04
CA CYS A 62 -8.98 9.76 -1.81
C CYS A 62 -9.04 9.40 -3.29
N ILE A 63 -9.68 10.25 -4.09
CA ILE A 63 -9.91 10.04 -5.53
C ILE A 63 -9.18 11.15 -6.29
N SER A 64 -8.28 10.78 -7.15
CA SER A 64 -7.34 11.60 -7.92
C SER A 64 -5.98 11.80 -7.24
N GLN A 65 -4.95 11.89 -8.07
CA GLN A 65 -3.57 12.18 -7.64
C GLN A 65 -3.51 13.48 -6.80
N LYS A 66 -4.29 14.50 -7.17
CA LYS A 66 -4.37 15.77 -6.43
C LYS A 66 -4.90 15.58 -5.01
N SER A 67 -5.97 14.80 -4.83
CA SER A 67 -6.54 14.50 -3.52
C SER A 67 -5.57 13.67 -2.68
N ILE A 68 -4.93 12.66 -3.28
CA ILE A 68 -3.90 11.84 -2.66
C ILE A 68 -2.73 12.72 -2.17
N ARG A 69 -2.22 13.61 -3.01
CA ARG A 69 -1.17 14.56 -2.65
C ARG A 69 -1.55 15.43 -1.45
N ASN A 70 -2.75 15.99 -1.46
CA ASN A 70 -3.26 16.80 -0.36
C ASN A 70 -3.37 15.98 0.94
N TYR A 71 -3.85 14.74 0.84
CA TYR A 71 -3.95 13.83 1.98
C TYR A 71 -2.59 13.56 2.61
N PHE A 72 -1.59 13.17 1.81
CA PHE A 72 -0.26 12.87 2.32
C PHE A 72 0.46 14.12 2.85
N ARG A 73 0.39 15.26 2.15
CA ARG A 73 0.93 16.53 2.64
C ARG A 73 0.37 16.89 4.02
N LYS A 74 -0.95 16.88 4.19
CA LYS A 74 -1.59 17.19 5.47
C LYS A 74 -1.29 16.14 6.55
N THR A 75 -1.21 14.87 6.20
CA THR A 75 -0.97 13.78 7.16
C THR A 75 0.49 13.75 7.61
N MET A 76 1.44 14.02 6.73
CA MET A 76 2.88 13.96 7.01
C MET A 76 3.42 15.25 7.66
N PHE A 77 3.00 16.44 7.18
CA PHE A 77 3.57 17.72 7.62
C PHE A 77 2.93 18.35 8.89
N LYS A 78 1.78 17.86 9.33
CA LYS A 78 1.16 18.39 10.56
C LYS A 78 1.56 17.60 11.80
N ARG A 79 2.87 17.37 11.98
CA ARG A 79 3.37 16.83 13.25
C ARG A 79 3.81 17.97 14.14
N PRO A 80 3.46 17.92 15.45
CA PRO A 80 3.85 18.97 16.36
C PRO A 80 5.37 19.01 16.52
N GLU A 81 5.90 20.19 16.42
CA GLU A 81 7.21 20.68 16.81
C GLU A 81 8.45 20.08 16.11
N GLU A 82 9.29 20.99 15.67
CA GLU A 82 10.65 20.74 15.20
C GLU A 82 11.40 19.91 16.23
N GLY A 83 11.87 18.73 15.80
CA GLY A 83 12.72 17.87 16.61
C GLY A 83 12.10 16.56 17.09
N THR A 84 10.83 16.27 16.82
CA THR A 84 10.25 14.97 17.19
C THR A 84 10.80 13.87 16.28
N LYS A 85 11.73 13.10 16.81
CA LYS A 85 12.27 11.92 16.13
C LYS A 85 11.20 10.85 16.10
N LYS A 86 10.45 10.76 15.01
CA LYS A 86 9.51 9.66 14.77
C LYS A 86 10.17 8.55 13.96
N LEU A 87 9.90 7.33 14.33
CA LEU A 87 10.16 6.17 13.50
C LEU A 87 8.88 5.87 12.71
N ASP A 88 8.99 5.75 11.41
CA ASP A 88 7.93 5.24 10.54
C ASP A 88 8.58 4.25 9.55
N LEU A 89 8.27 2.97 9.68
CA LEU A 89 8.72 1.90 8.79
C LEU A 89 7.51 1.14 8.26
N HIS A 90 7.36 1.14 6.94
CA HIS A 90 6.25 0.48 6.22
C HIS A 90 6.79 -0.64 5.33
N MET A 91 7.12 -1.79 5.92
CA MET A 91 7.65 -2.92 5.16
C MET A 91 6.59 -3.50 4.22
N GLN A 92 6.95 -3.66 2.95
CA GLN A 92 6.16 -4.26 1.88
C GLN A 92 6.65 -5.69 1.64
N LEU A 93 5.98 -6.68 2.25
CA LEU A 93 6.43 -8.07 2.31
C LEU A 93 5.57 -8.99 1.44
N GLN A 94 6.07 -10.18 1.10
CA GLN A 94 5.34 -11.27 0.47
C GLN A 94 4.59 -10.84 -0.80
N GLY A 95 5.24 -10.10 -1.69
CA GLY A 95 4.63 -9.60 -2.91
C GLY A 95 4.18 -10.73 -3.85
N VAL A 96 2.92 -10.70 -4.29
CA VAL A 96 2.39 -11.52 -5.37
C VAL A 96 1.83 -10.58 -6.43
N VAL A 97 2.43 -10.60 -7.63
CA VAL A 97 2.07 -9.72 -8.74
C VAL A 97 1.61 -10.57 -9.92
N ASN A 98 0.44 -10.25 -10.45
CA ASN A 98 -0.09 -10.83 -11.66
C ASN A 98 -0.27 -9.73 -12.72
N VAL A 99 0.47 -9.84 -13.82
CA VAL A 99 0.32 -8.98 -14.99
C VAL A 99 -0.66 -9.63 -15.94
N ASP A 100 -1.62 -8.84 -16.44
CA ASP A 100 -2.59 -9.33 -17.42
C ASP A 100 -1.93 -9.64 -18.77
N GLN A 101 -2.55 -10.52 -19.55
CA GLN A 101 -2.02 -10.96 -20.85
C GLN A 101 -1.71 -9.82 -21.83
N ASN A 102 -2.44 -8.70 -21.74
CA ASN A 102 -2.20 -7.52 -22.56
C ASN A 102 -0.94 -6.74 -22.16
N GLY A 103 -0.35 -7.02 -20.98
CA GLY A 103 0.80 -6.29 -20.43
C GLY A 103 0.53 -4.82 -20.11
N GLN A 104 -0.74 -4.42 -19.92
CA GLN A 104 -1.13 -3.03 -19.65
C GLN A 104 -1.72 -2.83 -18.25
N THR A 105 -2.23 -3.89 -17.63
CA THR A 105 -2.80 -3.87 -16.30
C THR A 105 -2.19 -4.96 -15.44
N ALA A 106 -2.21 -4.78 -14.13
CA ALA A 106 -1.73 -5.76 -13.19
C ALA A 106 -2.43 -5.62 -11.84
N LYS A 107 -2.42 -6.71 -11.07
CA LYS A 107 -2.81 -6.72 -9.66
C LYS A 107 -1.64 -7.15 -8.81
N GLY A 108 -1.58 -6.63 -7.59
CA GLY A 108 -0.54 -7.01 -6.65
C GLY A 108 -0.99 -6.96 -5.21
N ARG A 109 -0.51 -7.93 -4.45
CA ARG A 109 -0.79 -8.08 -3.03
C ARG A 109 0.50 -8.03 -2.24
N TRP A 110 0.51 -7.28 -1.13
CA TRP A 110 1.63 -7.24 -0.19
C TRP A 110 1.15 -7.33 1.25
N GLN A 111 1.90 -8.03 2.06
CA GLN A 111 1.74 -8.01 3.50
C GLN A 111 2.46 -6.78 4.05
N TYR A 112 1.74 -5.95 4.80
CA TYR A 112 2.31 -4.85 5.56
C TYR A 112 2.73 -5.31 6.96
N LEU A 113 3.94 -4.95 7.33
CA LEU A 113 4.39 -4.95 8.71
C LEU A 113 5.03 -3.59 9.00
N GLY A 114 4.52 -2.88 10.00
CA GLY A 114 4.97 -1.54 10.31
C GLY A 114 5.39 -1.37 11.75
N PHE A 115 6.52 -0.68 11.93
CA PHE A 115 6.97 -0.19 13.21
C PHE A 115 6.96 1.33 13.15
N THR A 116 6.09 1.94 13.93
CA THR A 116 5.92 3.38 13.93
C THR A 116 5.97 3.92 15.35
N THR A 117 6.13 5.22 15.49
CA THR A 117 5.92 5.89 16.77
C THR A 117 4.78 6.90 16.64
N ASP A 118 3.96 7.02 17.65
CA ASP A 118 2.93 8.05 17.67
C ASP A 118 2.59 8.49 19.10
N TYR A 119 2.02 9.69 19.22
CA TYR A 119 1.46 10.18 20.46
C TYR A 119 0.08 9.58 20.66
N LEU A 120 -0.16 8.97 21.81
CA LEU A 120 -1.44 8.33 22.13
C LEU A 120 -2.12 9.01 23.32
N GLY A 121 -3.44 9.11 23.27
CA GLY A 121 -4.25 9.69 24.33
C GLY A 121 -4.36 11.21 24.29
N LYS A 122 -4.64 11.83 25.44
CA LYS A 122 -4.75 13.29 25.59
C LYS A 122 -3.44 13.89 26.05
N PRO A 123 -3.06 15.08 25.55
CA PRO A 123 -1.89 15.79 26.07
C PRO A 123 -1.99 16.12 27.57
N PRO A 124 -0.86 16.11 28.32
CA PRO A 124 0.48 15.75 27.88
C PRO A 124 0.64 14.24 27.67
N CYS A 125 1.25 13.84 26.55
CA CYS A 125 1.44 12.45 26.21
C CYS A 125 2.83 12.21 25.62
N GLU A 126 3.32 10.99 25.77
CA GLU A 126 4.65 10.57 25.25
C GLU A 126 4.51 9.78 23.95
N LEU A 127 5.61 9.75 23.19
CA LEU A 127 5.73 8.87 22.03
C LEU A 127 5.65 7.42 22.48
N GLN A 128 4.77 6.67 21.83
CA GLN A 128 4.60 5.23 22.04
C GLN A 128 5.01 4.45 20.80
N PRO A 129 5.71 3.32 20.96
CA PRO A 129 6.00 2.43 19.85
C PRO A 129 4.74 1.66 19.45
N ILE A 130 4.44 1.68 18.16
CA ILE A 130 3.28 1.05 17.54
C ILE A 130 3.74 -0.05 16.59
N LEU A 131 3.15 -1.22 16.73
CA LEU A 131 3.24 -2.31 15.77
C LEU A 131 1.94 -2.37 14.98
N GLY A 132 2.05 -2.39 13.66
CA GLY A 132 0.91 -2.50 12.74
C GLY A 132 1.07 -3.64 11.75
N ASN A 133 -0.05 -4.25 11.37
CA ASN A 133 -0.10 -5.26 10.32
C ASN A 133 -1.35 -5.04 9.46
N GLY A 134 -1.23 -5.41 8.18
CA GLY A 134 -2.32 -5.30 7.23
C GLY A 134 -1.95 -5.88 5.88
N VAL A 135 -2.84 -5.69 4.93
CA VAL A 135 -2.69 -6.17 3.56
C VAL A 135 -2.96 -5.03 2.59
N TYR A 136 -2.07 -4.87 1.63
CA TYR A 136 -2.32 -4.11 0.42
C TYR A 136 -2.89 -5.03 -0.65
N GLU A 137 -3.93 -4.58 -1.34
CA GLU A 137 -4.50 -5.19 -2.54
C GLU A 137 -4.63 -4.10 -3.57
N ASN A 138 -3.75 -4.09 -4.56
CA ASN A 138 -3.54 -2.95 -5.44
C ASN A 138 -3.78 -3.30 -6.91
N GLU A 139 -4.15 -2.28 -7.67
CA GLU A 139 -4.25 -2.35 -9.13
C GLU A 139 -3.25 -1.36 -9.76
N TYR A 140 -2.64 -1.79 -10.84
CA TYR A 140 -1.64 -1.03 -11.59
C TYR A 140 -2.02 -0.93 -13.04
N VAL A 141 -1.55 0.14 -13.68
CA VAL A 141 -1.73 0.37 -15.11
C VAL A 141 -0.43 0.92 -15.70
N LYS A 142 -0.14 0.56 -16.93
CA LYS A 142 1.00 1.07 -17.67
C LYS A 142 0.55 2.26 -18.52
N GLU A 143 1.08 3.46 -18.20
CA GLU A 143 0.85 4.70 -18.94
C GLU A 143 2.21 5.19 -19.51
N ASP A 144 2.27 5.46 -20.80
CA ASP A 144 3.48 5.91 -21.48
C ASP A 144 4.71 5.03 -21.20
N GLY A 145 4.50 3.70 -21.17
CA GLY A 145 5.53 2.71 -20.92
C GLY A 145 5.98 2.59 -19.45
N LYS A 146 5.34 3.30 -18.52
CA LYS A 146 5.67 3.27 -17.08
C LYS A 146 4.50 2.73 -16.27
N TRP A 147 4.80 1.84 -15.32
CA TRP A 147 3.81 1.38 -14.37
C TRP A 147 3.47 2.44 -13.33
N LYS A 148 2.18 2.61 -13.06
CA LYS A 148 1.63 3.50 -12.03
C LYS A 148 0.59 2.79 -11.19
N ILE A 149 0.37 3.27 -9.98
CA ILE A 149 -0.69 2.79 -9.10
C ILE A 149 -2.02 3.38 -9.57
N LYS A 150 -2.93 2.51 -10.02
CA LYS A 150 -4.31 2.88 -10.35
C LYS A 150 -5.19 2.90 -9.12
N SER A 151 -5.03 1.88 -8.25
CA SER A 151 -5.73 1.78 -6.98
C SER A 151 -4.82 1.16 -5.94
N LEU A 152 -4.67 1.81 -4.80
CA LEU A 152 -4.03 1.25 -3.62
C LEU A 152 -5.06 1.12 -2.53
N MET A 153 -5.33 -0.12 -2.11
CA MET A 153 -6.24 -0.42 -1.02
C MET A 153 -5.48 -1.07 0.13
N PHE A 154 -5.45 -0.40 1.28
CA PHE A 154 -4.88 -0.95 2.51
C PHE A 154 -5.96 -1.34 3.50
N ASN A 155 -5.93 -2.57 3.96
CA ASN A 155 -6.76 -3.09 5.03
C ASN A 155 -5.90 -3.47 6.23
N GLY A 156 -6.00 -2.69 7.31
CA GLY A 156 -5.29 -2.97 8.56
C GLY A 156 -5.91 -4.14 9.30
N SER A 157 -5.10 -5.14 9.64
CA SER A 157 -5.52 -6.29 10.46
C SER A 157 -5.49 -5.95 11.95
N PHE A 158 -4.42 -5.30 12.39
CA PHE A 158 -4.30 -4.75 13.74
C PHE A 158 -3.32 -3.58 13.78
N SER A 159 -3.45 -2.77 14.83
CA SER A 159 -2.47 -1.80 15.28
C SER A 159 -2.47 -1.81 16.80
N CYS A 160 -1.30 -1.91 17.41
CA CYS A 160 -1.16 -2.05 18.87
C CYS A 160 0.10 -1.35 19.37
N THR A 161 0.12 -1.01 20.67
CA THR A 161 1.37 -0.66 21.36
C THR A 161 2.22 -1.93 21.51
N LEU A 162 3.54 -1.80 21.55
CA LEU A 162 4.40 -2.96 21.84
C LEU A 162 4.16 -3.52 23.22
N GLN A 163 3.77 -2.68 24.19
CA GLN A 163 3.50 -3.08 25.55
C GLN A 163 2.27 -3.98 25.65
N ASP A 164 1.17 -3.64 25.00
CA ASP A 164 -0.09 -4.38 25.09
C ASP A 164 -0.18 -5.52 24.07
N GLY A 165 0.51 -5.39 22.94
CA GLY A 165 0.42 -6.33 21.83
C GLY A 165 -0.98 -6.36 21.20
N TRP A 166 -1.13 -7.17 20.15
CA TRP A 166 -2.38 -7.21 19.35
C TRP A 166 -3.56 -7.90 20.06
N VAL A 167 -3.33 -8.63 21.13
CA VAL A 167 -4.41 -9.32 21.89
C VAL A 167 -5.10 -8.38 22.85
N LYS A 168 -4.35 -7.55 23.57
CA LYS A 168 -4.91 -6.64 24.58
C LYS A 168 -5.36 -5.32 23.95
N SER A 169 -4.66 -4.81 22.94
CA SER A 169 -5.04 -3.56 22.28
C SER A 169 -6.38 -3.71 21.55
N THR A 170 -7.33 -2.87 21.88
CA THR A 170 -8.64 -2.83 21.22
C THR A 170 -8.71 -1.75 20.14
N LYS A 171 -8.20 -0.55 20.46
CA LYS A 171 -8.19 0.60 19.57
C LYS A 171 -7.02 1.51 19.93
N ILE A 172 -6.29 1.99 18.94
CA ILE A 172 -5.29 3.03 19.13
C ILE A 172 -5.93 4.38 18.88
N GLU A 173 -5.99 5.20 19.92
CA GLU A 173 -6.41 6.59 19.84
C GLU A 173 -5.19 7.50 19.70
N ARG A 174 -4.93 7.93 18.46
CA ARG A 174 -3.80 8.81 18.14
C ARG A 174 -4.14 10.24 18.54
N THR A 175 -3.31 10.88 19.35
CA THR A 175 -3.52 12.25 19.85
C THR A 175 -3.78 13.24 18.71
N TYR A 176 -3.03 13.12 17.61
CA TYR A 176 -3.13 14.01 16.46
C TYR A 176 -3.87 13.40 15.27
N GLY A 177 -4.68 12.36 15.50
CA GLY A 177 -5.48 11.73 14.44
C GLY A 177 -6.45 12.66 13.73
N TYR A 178 -6.88 13.75 14.41
CA TYR A 178 -7.73 14.79 13.86
C TYR A 178 -7.02 15.71 12.84
N LEU A 179 -5.68 15.71 12.80
CA LEU A 179 -4.91 16.50 11.84
C LEU A 179 -4.85 15.89 10.44
N ARG A 180 -5.37 14.67 10.28
CA ARG A 180 -5.44 14.04 8.96
C ARG A 180 -6.34 14.83 8.02
N ALA A 181 -5.97 14.83 6.74
CA ALA A 181 -6.82 15.43 5.73
C ALA A 181 -8.18 14.72 5.65
N GLU A 182 -9.22 15.49 5.33
CA GLU A 182 -10.51 14.93 4.96
C GLU A 182 -10.35 14.12 3.67
N PRO A 183 -10.86 12.88 3.62
CA PRO A 183 -10.91 12.09 2.40
C PRO A 183 -12.06 12.59 1.50
N ASP A 184 -12.02 12.26 0.22
CA ASP A 184 -13.13 12.56 -0.69
C ASP A 184 -14.38 11.75 -0.36
N LYS A 185 -14.18 10.56 0.23
CA LYS A 185 -15.28 9.67 0.61
C LYS A 185 -14.93 8.85 1.86
N MET A 186 -15.94 8.61 2.69
CA MET A 186 -15.89 7.64 3.80
C MET A 186 -16.76 6.44 3.48
N LEU A 187 -16.20 5.24 3.62
CA LEU A 187 -16.92 3.97 3.49
C LEU A 187 -17.14 3.38 4.88
N ASP A 188 -18.32 2.88 5.13
CA ASP A 188 -18.57 1.97 6.26
C ASP A 188 -18.20 0.55 5.83
N LEU A 189 -17.10 0.05 6.34
CA LEU A 189 -16.58 -1.27 6.01
C LEU A 189 -16.84 -2.30 7.13
N GLY A 190 -17.49 -1.88 8.21
CA GLY A 190 -17.60 -2.69 9.42
C GLY A 190 -16.24 -3.00 10.07
N ASP A 191 -16.20 -3.99 10.96
CA ASP A 191 -14.95 -4.45 11.57
C ASP A 191 -14.19 -5.38 10.59
N ARG A 192 -13.06 -4.91 10.09
CA ARG A 192 -12.14 -5.68 9.24
C ARG A 192 -10.83 -6.03 9.94
N THR A 193 -10.80 -5.90 11.26
CA THR A 193 -9.64 -6.34 12.06
C THR A 193 -9.59 -7.87 12.17
N TRP A 194 -8.46 -8.37 12.63
CA TRP A 194 -8.28 -9.81 12.86
C TRP A 194 -9.34 -10.40 13.83
N ARG A 195 -9.92 -9.58 14.72
CA ARG A 195 -10.93 -10.01 15.71
C ARG A 195 -12.24 -10.41 15.05
N SER A 196 -12.62 -9.78 13.96
CA SER A 196 -13.83 -10.13 13.20
C SER A 196 -13.68 -11.41 12.38
N GLY A 197 -12.45 -11.90 12.24
CA GLY A 197 -12.14 -13.01 11.32
C GLY A 197 -12.11 -12.61 9.86
N TYR A 198 -12.30 -11.33 9.53
CA TYR A 198 -12.25 -10.87 8.15
C TYR A 198 -10.90 -11.15 7.50
N LYS A 199 -10.95 -11.65 6.27
CA LYS A 199 -9.78 -11.86 5.41
C LYS A 199 -9.96 -11.09 4.12
N VAL A 200 -8.96 -10.30 3.75
CA VAL A 200 -8.94 -9.66 2.43
C VAL A 200 -8.89 -10.75 1.36
N PRO A 201 -9.84 -10.80 0.41
CA PRO A 201 -9.80 -11.77 -0.67
C PRO A 201 -8.51 -11.66 -1.47
N CYS A 202 -7.94 -12.80 -1.89
CA CYS A 202 -6.81 -12.81 -2.81
C CYS A 202 -7.29 -12.58 -4.24
N HIS A 203 -6.55 -11.77 -5.02
CA HIS A 203 -6.82 -11.59 -6.44
C HIS A 203 -6.29 -12.76 -7.29
N PHE A 204 -5.47 -13.62 -6.71
CA PHE A 204 -4.84 -14.75 -7.37
C PHE A 204 -5.41 -16.09 -6.90
N LYS A 205 -5.32 -17.06 -7.74
CA LYS A 205 -5.68 -18.46 -7.47
C LYS A 205 -4.53 -19.24 -6.85
N ASN A 206 -4.84 -20.43 -6.38
CA ASN A 206 -3.79 -21.36 -5.94
C ASN A 206 -2.87 -21.71 -7.13
N PRO A 207 -1.54 -21.45 -7.02
CA PRO A 207 -0.63 -21.62 -8.16
C PRO A 207 -0.37 -23.09 -8.55
N VAL A 208 -0.88 -24.05 -7.75
CA VAL A 208 -0.74 -25.50 -8.02
C VAL A 208 -2.03 -26.10 -8.58
N THR A 209 -3.19 -25.65 -8.09
CA THR A 209 -4.49 -26.26 -8.42
C THR A 209 -5.40 -25.37 -9.25
N ASP A 210 -5.04 -24.12 -9.52
CA ASP A 210 -5.83 -23.10 -10.24
C ASP A 210 -7.24 -22.83 -9.65
N LYS A 211 -7.45 -23.20 -8.38
CA LYS A 211 -8.71 -23.00 -7.66
C LYS A 211 -8.72 -21.71 -6.85
#